data_059719b31576a45e12d923d1afe5bdd8
#
_entry.id   059719b31576a45e12d923d1afe5bdd8
#
_cell.length_a   1.000
_cell.length_b   1.000
_cell.length_c   1.000
_cell.angle_alpha   90.00
_cell.angle_beta   90.00
_cell.angle_gamma   90.00
#
_symmetry.space_group_name_H-M   'P 1'
#
loop_
_entity.id
_entity.type
_entity.pdbx_description
1 polymer ?
#
loop_
_entity_poly.entity_id
_entity_poly.type
_entity_poly.pdbx_seq_one_letter_code
_entity_poly.pdbx_strand_id
1 'polypeptide(L)'
;MEESNIDVLTANRMYKSRIFAMLFSDRNELLKLYNAINGTSYDDPDLLQVNTLENAVYMSMQNDVSFIIDMRLNLYEHQSTYSPNLPVRYLLYVADVYSDYTKDMNLYGTKAVKLPTPRFVIFYNGQAEQPDRKELKLSELFSIPDADPSLELKAVMLNINKGHNRKLMETCRTLQDYAEYTFRVREYAAEMPLDLAVEQAITECISEGILADFLRKNRAEAKKVSIYEYDEERHMRQTREEGMEEGY
;
A
#
# COMPACT_ATOMS: atom_id res chain seq x y z
N MET A 1 29.53 0.82 -14.10
CA MET A 1 28.81 1.95 -13.44
C MET A 1 27.29 1.84 -13.55
N GLU A 2 26.74 1.00 -14.45
CA GLU A 2 25.29 0.78 -14.59
C GLU A 2 24.69 -0.22 -13.58
N GLU A 3 25.46 -1.23 -13.17
CA GLU A 3 24.99 -2.23 -12.18
C GLU A 3 24.71 -1.65 -10.80
N SER A 4 25.50 -0.65 -10.36
CA SER A 4 25.29 -0.03 -9.03
C SER A 4 24.01 0.83 -8.96
N ASN A 5 23.55 1.39 -10.08
CA ASN A 5 22.32 2.19 -10.12
C ASN A 5 21.05 1.32 -10.11
N ILE A 6 21.12 0.13 -10.69
CA ILE A 6 19.98 -0.80 -10.71
C ILE A 6 19.76 -1.39 -9.31
N ASP A 7 20.82 -1.74 -8.60
CA ASP A 7 20.75 -2.23 -7.21
C ASP A 7 20.23 -1.17 -6.22
N VAL A 8 20.65 0.08 -6.37
CA VAL A 8 20.16 1.19 -5.55
C VAL A 8 18.68 1.47 -5.84
N LEU A 9 18.26 1.48 -7.12
CA LEU A 9 16.86 1.68 -7.49
C LEU A 9 15.95 0.52 -7.05
N THR A 10 16.46 -0.71 -7.07
CA THR A 10 15.72 -1.91 -6.63
C THR A 10 15.60 -1.94 -5.11
N ALA A 11 16.69 -1.65 -4.38
CA ALA A 11 16.67 -1.49 -2.93
C ALA A 11 15.73 -0.36 -2.51
N ASN A 12 15.71 0.75 -3.24
CA ASN A 12 14.88 1.92 -2.99
C ASN A 12 13.37 1.62 -3.10
N ARG A 13 12.95 0.78 -4.04
CA ARG A 13 11.55 0.39 -4.22
C ARG A 13 11.05 -0.59 -3.14
N MET A 14 11.93 -1.38 -2.54
CA MET A 14 11.59 -2.31 -1.47
C MET A 14 11.28 -1.62 -0.13
N TYR A 15 11.69 -0.36 0.05
CA TYR A 15 11.44 0.40 1.29
C TYR A 15 10.16 1.23 1.25
N LYS A 16 9.52 1.40 0.09
CA LYS A 16 8.25 2.12 -0.04
C LYS A 16 7.19 1.41 0.80
N SER A 17 6.55 2.01 1.71
CA SER A 17 5.48 1.47 2.54
C SER A 17 5.88 0.44 3.60
N ARG A 18 7.14 0.32 3.98
CA ARG A 18 7.57 -0.74 4.90
C ARG A 18 6.94 -0.65 6.29
N ILE A 19 6.69 0.54 6.85
CA ILE A 19 5.99 0.67 8.13
C ILE A 19 4.56 0.16 8.03
N PHE A 20 3.83 0.53 6.97
CA PHE A 20 2.50 0.01 6.72
C PHE A 20 2.52 -1.53 6.58
N ALA A 21 3.40 -2.05 5.73
CA ALA A 21 3.55 -3.49 5.54
C ALA A 21 3.97 -4.21 6.84
N MET A 22 4.88 -3.63 7.64
CA MET A 22 5.28 -4.18 8.93
C MET A 22 4.13 -4.24 9.93
N LEU A 23 3.31 -3.20 10.02
CA LEU A 23 2.14 -3.16 10.90
C LEU A 23 1.13 -4.24 10.52
N PHE A 24 0.81 -4.33 9.23
CA PHE A 24 -0.19 -5.26 8.72
C PHE A 24 0.36 -6.63 8.28
N SER A 25 1.63 -6.92 8.56
CA SER A 25 2.17 -8.29 8.56
C SER A 25 1.69 -9.09 9.78
N ASP A 26 1.30 -8.42 10.87
CA ASP A 26 0.59 -9.05 11.98
C ASP A 26 -0.82 -9.44 11.55
N ARG A 27 -1.14 -10.75 11.65
CA ARG A 27 -2.42 -11.30 11.17
C ARG A 27 -3.63 -10.72 11.92
N ASN A 28 -3.50 -10.39 13.20
CA ASN A 28 -4.58 -9.79 13.97
C ASN A 28 -4.85 -8.37 13.48
N GLU A 29 -3.79 -7.59 13.24
CA GLU A 29 -3.93 -6.22 12.73
C GLU A 29 -4.47 -6.22 11.29
N LEU A 30 -4.02 -7.16 10.46
CA LEU A 30 -4.53 -7.34 9.11
C LEU A 30 -6.03 -7.73 9.11
N LEU A 31 -6.45 -8.60 10.01
CA LEU A 31 -7.86 -8.98 10.14
C LEU A 31 -8.73 -7.80 10.60
N LYS A 32 -8.24 -7.00 11.55
CA LYS A 32 -8.92 -5.76 11.97
C LYS A 32 -9.08 -4.78 10.80
N LEU A 33 -8.03 -4.59 10.00
CA LEU A 33 -8.07 -3.75 8.81
C LEU A 33 -9.09 -4.29 7.79
N TYR A 34 -9.07 -5.59 7.51
CA TYR A 34 -10.04 -6.23 6.63
C TYR A 34 -11.47 -6.02 7.10
N ASN A 35 -11.74 -6.25 8.38
CA ASN A 35 -13.06 -6.05 8.99
C ASN A 35 -13.53 -4.60 8.86
N ALA A 36 -12.64 -3.64 9.13
CA ALA A 36 -12.96 -2.22 9.05
C ALA A 36 -13.33 -1.78 7.63
N ILE A 37 -12.64 -2.30 6.61
CA ILE A 37 -12.89 -1.98 5.19
C ILE A 37 -14.20 -2.61 4.70
N ASN A 38 -14.47 -3.86 5.11
CA ASN A 38 -15.57 -4.65 4.57
C ASN A 38 -16.83 -4.63 5.45
N GLY A 39 -16.78 -4.04 6.66
CA GLY A 39 -17.88 -4.05 7.61
C GLY A 39 -18.18 -5.46 8.16
N THR A 40 -17.15 -6.30 8.27
CA THR A 40 -17.21 -7.66 8.80
C THR A 40 -16.71 -7.71 10.25
N SER A 41 -16.86 -8.86 10.90
CA SER A 41 -16.46 -9.07 12.30
C SER A 41 -15.82 -10.44 12.52
N TYR A 42 -14.91 -10.82 11.62
CA TYR A 42 -14.11 -12.04 11.82
C TYR A 42 -13.22 -11.87 13.04
N ASP A 43 -13.10 -12.92 13.86
CA ASP A 43 -12.32 -12.96 15.10
C ASP A 43 -11.13 -13.94 15.06
N ASP A 44 -11.10 -14.81 14.07
CA ASP A 44 -10.04 -15.81 13.89
C ASP A 44 -9.04 -15.38 12.81
N PRO A 45 -7.82 -14.97 13.17
CA PRO A 45 -6.79 -14.55 12.21
C PRO A 45 -6.25 -15.71 11.36
N ASP A 46 -6.48 -16.97 11.75
CA ASP A 46 -6.05 -18.14 10.97
C ASP A 46 -6.90 -18.35 9.71
N LEU A 47 -8.03 -17.68 9.58
CA LEU A 47 -8.81 -17.59 8.34
C LEU A 47 -8.06 -16.85 7.21
N LEU A 48 -7.09 -16.02 7.55
CA LEU A 48 -6.26 -15.32 6.58
C LEU A 48 -5.21 -16.27 5.99
N GLN A 49 -5.29 -16.50 4.69
CA GLN A 49 -4.22 -17.16 3.93
C GLN A 49 -3.35 -16.07 3.29
N VAL A 50 -2.27 -15.73 3.97
CA VAL A 50 -1.33 -14.69 3.49
C VAL A 50 -0.46 -15.29 2.38
N ASN A 51 -0.55 -14.72 1.19
CA ASN A 51 0.25 -15.09 0.04
C ASN A 51 1.35 -14.05 -0.14
N THR A 52 2.55 -14.33 0.37
CA THR A 52 3.74 -13.57 -0.02
C THR A 52 4.23 -14.12 -1.37
N LEU A 53 4.14 -13.32 -2.41
CA LEU A 53 4.75 -13.64 -3.71
C LEU A 53 6.28 -13.48 -3.60
N GLU A 54 6.93 -14.39 -2.85
CA GLU A 54 8.40 -14.39 -2.69
C GLU A 54 9.15 -14.62 -4.02
N ASN A 55 8.46 -15.12 -5.05
CA ASN A 55 9.04 -15.53 -6.33
C ASN A 55 8.54 -14.71 -7.54
N ALA A 56 7.95 -13.54 -7.35
CA ALA A 56 7.58 -12.70 -8.49
C ALA A 56 8.85 -12.29 -9.25
N VAL A 57 8.99 -12.77 -10.47
CA VAL A 57 10.12 -12.51 -11.39
C VAL A 57 10.34 -11.01 -11.64
N TYR A 58 9.38 -10.18 -11.27
CA TYR A 58 9.44 -8.73 -11.27
C TYR A 58 9.40 -8.18 -9.83
N MET A 59 10.51 -8.31 -9.10
CA MET A 59 10.67 -7.80 -7.72
C MET A 59 10.32 -6.31 -7.54
N SER A 60 10.23 -5.55 -8.63
CA SER A 60 9.84 -4.14 -8.64
C SER A 60 8.32 -3.90 -8.63
N MET A 61 7.49 -4.94 -8.65
CA MET A 61 6.03 -4.85 -8.83
C MET A 61 5.25 -5.63 -7.76
N GLN A 62 5.79 -5.77 -6.56
CA GLN A 62 5.08 -6.41 -5.43
C GLN A 62 4.09 -5.42 -4.81
N ASN A 63 2.88 -5.91 -4.48
CA ASN A 63 1.98 -5.18 -3.59
C ASN A 63 2.39 -5.41 -2.13
N ASP A 64 2.04 -4.48 -1.23
CA ASP A 64 2.51 -4.49 0.15
C ASP A 64 1.97 -5.67 0.95
N VAL A 65 0.68 -6.00 0.79
CA VAL A 65 0.03 -7.11 1.48
C VAL A 65 -0.97 -7.80 0.55
N SER A 66 -0.85 -9.13 0.37
CA SER A 66 -1.85 -9.94 -0.31
C SER A 66 -2.28 -11.15 0.53
N PHE A 67 -3.58 -11.44 0.53
CA PHE A 67 -4.13 -12.54 1.31
C PHE A 67 -5.49 -12.99 0.76
N ILE A 68 -5.85 -14.24 1.06
CA ILE A 68 -7.18 -14.79 0.77
C ILE A 68 -7.94 -14.99 2.07
N ILE A 69 -9.20 -14.57 2.08
CA ILE A 69 -10.18 -14.88 3.12
C ILE A 69 -11.54 -15.11 2.45
N ASP A 70 -12.25 -16.19 2.80
CA ASP A 70 -13.55 -16.54 2.21
C ASP A 70 -13.58 -16.49 0.68
N MET A 71 -12.58 -17.07 0.02
CA MET A 71 -12.43 -17.03 -1.45
C MET A 71 -12.40 -15.62 -2.04
N ARG A 72 -11.99 -14.62 -1.27
CA ARG A 72 -11.68 -13.27 -1.73
C ARG A 72 -10.19 -13.03 -1.65
N LEU A 73 -9.57 -12.75 -2.79
CA LEU A 73 -8.18 -12.36 -2.90
C LEU A 73 -8.08 -10.84 -2.70
N ASN A 74 -7.46 -10.41 -1.61
CA ASN A 74 -7.27 -9.00 -1.30
C ASN A 74 -5.83 -8.61 -1.64
N LEU A 75 -5.69 -7.57 -2.47
CA LEU A 75 -4.41 -6.95 -2.82
C LEU A 75 -4.43 -5.52 -2.29
N TYR A 76 -3.67 -5.30 -1.22
CA TYR A 76 -3.56 -4.03 -0.51
C TYR A 76 -2.23 -3.38 -0.85
N GLU A 77 -2.27 -2.12 -1.22
CA GLU A 77 -1.08 -1.34 -1.56
C GLU A 77 -1.13 0.03 -0.88
N HIS A 78 -0.05 0.41 -0.22
CA HIS A 78 0.14 1.73 0.33
C HIS A 78 0.82 2.65 -0.70
N GLN A 79 0.36 3.89 -0.83
CA GLN A 79 0.91 4.87 -1.76
C GLN A 79 1.08 6.24 -1.10
N SER A 80 2.31 6.73 -1.05
CA SER A 80 2.63 8.11 -0.66
C SER A 80 2.53 9.10 -1.84
N THR A 81 2.51 8.60 -3.07
CA THR A 81 2.35 9.39 -4.28
C THR A 81 1.23 8.83 -5.13
N TYR A 82 0.29 9.68 -5.56
CA TYR A 82 -0.78 9.27 -6.45
C TYR A 82 -0.23 8.80 -7.81
N SER A 83 -0.60 7.60 -8.22
CA SER A 83 -0.28 7.06 -9.54
C SER A 83 -1.56 6.60 -10.25
N PRO A 84 -1.89 7.17 -11.43
CA PRO A 84 -3.02 6.70 -12.22
C PRO A 84 -2.81 5.31 -12.81
N ASN A 85 -1.56 4.81 -12.86
CA ASN A 85 -1.18 3.54 -13.47
C ASN A 85 -1.40 2.31 -12.57
N LEU A 86 -1.94 2.50 -11.36
CA LEU A 86 -2.19 1.40 -10.42
C LEU A 86 -3.10 0.29 -10.98
N PRO A 87 -4.14 0.56 -11.78
CA PRO A 87 -4.94 -0.51 -12.37
C PRO A 87 -4.12 -1.46 -13.28
N VAL A 88 -3.16 -0.94 -14.06
CA VAL A 88 -2.27 -1.78 -14.87
C VAL A 88 -1.36 -2.63 -13.98
N ARG A 89 -0.80 -2.04 -12.92
CA ARG A 89 0.04 -2.77 -11.97
C ARG A 89 -0.74 -3.91 -11.31
N TYR A 90 -1.96 -3.64 -10.84
CA TYR A 90 -2.83 -4.66 -10.25
C TYR A 90 -3.22 -5.77 -11.24
N LEU A 91 -3.43 -5.44 -12.52
CA LEU A 91 -3.67 -6.44 -13.56
C LEU A 91 -2.51 -7.44 -13.64
N LEU A 92 -1.27 -6.93 -13.66
CA LEU A 92 -0.09 -7.77 -13.70
C LEU A 92 0.06 -8.62 -12.42
N TYR A 93 -0.14 -8.01 -11.25
CA TYR A 93 -0.09 -8.74 -9.97
C TYR A 93 -1.12 -9.86 -9.88
N VAL A 94 -2.38 -9.58 -10.21
CA VAL A 94 -3.43 -10.60 -10.10
C VAL A 94 -3.24 -11.71 -11.12
N ALA A 95 -2.68 -11.40 -12.30
CA ALA A 95 -2.34 -12.42 -13.29
C ALA A 95 -1.29 -13.40 -12.76
N ASP A 96 -0.24 -12.89 -12.11
CA ASP A 96 0.80 -13.72 -11.48
C ASP A 96 0.22 -14.57 -10.34
N VAL A 97 -0.60 -13.98 -9.45
CA VAL A 97 -1.26 -14.72 -8.36
C VAL A 97 -2.15 -15.83 -8.92
N TYR A 98 -2.94 -15.55 -9.94
CA TYR A 98 -3.81 -16.56 -10.54
C TYR A 98 -3.02 -17.61 -11.33
N SER A 99 -1.91 -17.25 -11.94
CA SER A 99 -1.00 -18.20 -12.59
C SER A 99 -0.48 -19.23 -11.57
N ASP A 100 0.01 -18.76 -10.42
CA ASP A 100 0.48 -19.65 -9.35
C ASP A 100 -0.68 -20.46 -8.74
N TYR A 101 -1.82 -19.82 -8.46
CA TYR A 101 -3.01 -20.47 -7.91
C TYR A 101 -3.53 -21.61 -8.80
N THR A 102 -3.41 -21.49 -10.10
CA THR A 102 -3.95 -22.45 -11.08
C THR A 102 -2.93 -23.42 -11.66
N LYS A 103 -1.66 -23.35 -11.26
CA LYS A 103 -0.56 -24.14 -11.86
C LYS A 103 -0.80 -25.66 -11.86
N ASP A 104 -1.49 -26.17 -10.83
CA ASP A 104 -1.82 -27.60 -10.70
C ASP A 104 -3.25 -27.93 -11.18
N MET A 105 -3.95 -26.98 -11.81
CA MET A 105 -5.32 -27.13 -12.28
C MET A 105 -5.40 -27.34 -13.78
N ASN A 106 -6.35 -28.19 -14.24
CA ASN A 106 -6.54 -28.41 -15.66
C ASN A 106 -7.44 -27.30 -16.27
N LEU A 107 -6.83 -26.26 -16.78
CA LEU A 107 -7.52 -25.14 -17.42
C LEU A 107 -8.09 -25.49 -18.82
N TYR A 108 -7.64 -26.59 -19.43
CA TYR A 108 -8.12 -27.06 -20.73
C TYR A 108 -9.24 -28.10 -20.61
N GLY A 109 -9.63 -28.46 -19.39
CA GLY A 109 -10.73 -29.39 -19.12
C GLY A 109 -12.10 -28.75 -19.37
N THR A 110 -13.14 -29.60 -19.36
CA THR A 110 -14.55 -29.15 -19.53
C THR A 110 -15.18 -28.63 -18.23
N LYS A 111 -14.51 -28.82 -17.08
CA LYS A 111 -15.00 -28.34 -15.78
C LYS A 111 -14.45 -26.95 -15.49
N ALA A 112 -15.35 -26.01 -15.17
CA ALA A 112 -14.95 -24.66 -14.80
C ALA A 112 -14.11 -24.63 -13.52
N VAL A 113 -12.94 -23.98 -13.59
CA VAL A 113 -12.08 -23.67 -12.43
C VAL A 113 -12.63 -22.43 -11.73
N LYS A 114 -12.73 -22.47 -10.40
CA LYS A 114 -13.17 -21.33 -9.58
C LYS A 114 -11.95 -20.59 -9.03
N LEU A 115 -11.93 -19.27 -9.22
CA LEU A 115 -10.88 -18.40 -8.72
C LEU A 115 -11.38 -17.59 -7.51
N PRO A 116 -10.52 -17.24 -6.56
CA PRO A 116 -10.85 -16.25 -5.54
C PRO A 116 -11.20 -14.89 -6.17
N THR A 117 -12.26 -14.24 -5.69
CA THR A 117 -12.68 -12.94 -6.22
C THR A 117 -11.68 -11.85 -5.83
N PRO A 118 -11.06 -11.12 -6.77
CA PRO A 118 -10.04 -10.14 -6.45
C PRO A 118 -10.66 -8.85 -5.89
N ARG A 119 -9.94 -8.21 -4.96
CA ARG A 119 -10.23 -6.90 -4.38
C ARG A 119 -8.95 -6.08 -4.36
N PHE A 120 -8.97 -4.90 -4.93
CA PHE A 120 -7.82 -3.99 -5.04
C PHE A 120 -8.09 -2.75 -4.20
N VAL A 121 -7.28 -2.55 -3.16
CA VAL A 121 -7.41 -1.41 -2.24
C VAL A 121 -6.08 -0.68 -2.14
N ILE A 122 -6.13 0.62 -2.35
CA ILE A 122 -4.99 1.53 -2.26
C ILE A 122 -5.18 2.39 -1.01
N PHE A 123 -4.22 2.39 -0.12
CA PHE A 123 -4.17 3.26 1.05
C PHE A 123 -3.28 4.45 0.70
N TYR A 124 -3.91 5.57 0.36
CA TYR A 124 -3.18 6.79 0.01
C TYR A 124 -2.84 7.60 1.26
N ASN A 125 -1.55 7.83 1.46
CA ASN A 125 -1.01 8.67 2.53
C ASN A 125 0.03 9.64 1.95
N GLY A 126 -0.33 10.40 0.93
CA GLY A 126 0.54 11.39 0.30
C GLY A 126 0.14 12.83 0.63
N GLN A 127 0.97 13.80 0.23
CA GLN A 127 0.73 15.21 0.50
C GLN A 127 -0.19 15.89 -0.52
N ALA A 128 -0.30 15.34 -1.75
CA ALA A 128 -1.23 15.88 -2.73
C ALA A 128 -2.67 15.66 -2.29
N GLU A 129 -3.51 16.68 -2.43
CA GLU A 129 -4.92 16.59 -2.05
C GLU A 129 -5.63 15.51 -2.87
N GLN A 130 -6.30 14.60 -2.19
CA GLN A 130 -7.10 13.54 -2.79
C GLN A 130 -8.41 13.37 -2.00
N PRO A 131 -9.51 12.99 -2.67
CA PRO A 131 -10.78 12.73 -1.99
C PRO A 131 -10.66 11.54 -1.03
N ASP A 132 -11.57 11.43 -0.06
CA ASP A 132 -11.64 10.30 0.89
C ASP A 132 -11.64 8.96 0.19
N ARG A 133 -12.36 8.86 -0.94
CA ARG A 133 -12.49 7.65 -1.75
C ARG A 133 -12.48 8.00 -3.24
N LYS A 134 -11.70 7.24 -4.01
CA LYS A 134 -11.65 7.35 -5.47
C LYS A 134 -11.61 5.95 -6.08
N GLU A 135 -12.41 5.72 -7.11
CA GLU A 135 -12.31 4.52 -7.95
C GLU A 135 -11.34 4.81 -9.10
N LEU A 136 -10.44 3.88 -9.36
CA LEU A 136 -9.52 3.88 -10.50
C LEU A 136 -9.90 2.72 -11.40
N LYS A 137 -10.04 2.96 -12.69
CA LYS A 137 -10.45 1.96 -13.69
C LYS A 137 -9.36 1.71 -14.70
N LEU A 138 -9.17 0.45 -15.07
CA LEU A 138 -8.23 0.08 -16.13
C LEU A 138 -8.64 0.69 -17.48
N SER A 139 -9.94 0.72 -17.76
CA SER A 139 -10.49 1.29 -18.99
C SER A 139 -10.18 2.77 -19.20
N GLU A 140 -9.92 3.53 -18.13
CA GLU A 140 -9.50 4.93 -18.21
C GLU A 140 -8.08 5.11 -18.78
N LEU A 141 -7.30 4.02 -18.87
CA LEU A 141 -5.93 4.00 -19.40
C LEU A 141 -5.85 3.47 -20.84
N PHE A 142 -6.97 3.06 -21.42
CA PHE A 142 -6.99 2.62 -22.82
C PHE A 142 -6.86 3.82 -23.77
N SER A 143 -6.01 3.66 -24.79
CA SER A 143 -5.77 4.70 -25.79
C SER A 143 -7.04 5.09 -26.56
N ILE A 144 -7.96 4.15 -26.71
CA ILE A 144 -9.27 4.36 -27.34
C ILE A 144 -10.34 4.06 -26.30
N PRO A 145 -11.16 5.06 -25.91
CA PRO A 145 -12.26 4.85 -24.98
C PRO A 145 -13.26 3.82 -25.49
N ASP A 146 -13.68 2.91 -24.62
CA ASP A 146 -14.71 1.91 -24.88
C ASP A 146 -15.72 1.92 -23.74
N ALA A 147 -17.01 2.00 -24.07
CA ALA A 147 -18.11 2.03 -23.09
C ALA A 147 -18.36 0.66 -22.45
N ASP A 148 -17.99 -0.43 -23.15
CA ASP A 148 -18.14 -1.81 -22.68
C ASP A 148 -16.88 -2.62 -22.96
N PRO A 149 -15.77 -2.31 -22.26
CA PRO A 149 -14.49 -2.93 -22.51
C PRO A 149 -14.48 -4.41 -22.14
N SER A 150 -13.92 -5.25 -23.01
CA SER A 150 -13.80 -6.69 -22.76
C SER A 150 -12.90 -7.03 -21.55
N LEU A 151 -12.08 -6.07 -21.08
CA LEU A 151 -11.26 -6.19 -19.89
C LEU A 151 -11.44 -4.95 -19.01
N GLU A 152 -11.92 -5.14 -17.79
CA GLU A 152 -12.02 -4.10 -16.78
C GLU A 152 -11.44 -4.55 -15.44
N LEU A 153 -10.70 -3.67 -14.79
CA LEU A 153 -10.25 -3.78 -13.42
C LEU A 153 -10.55 -2.48 -12.68
N LYS A 154 -11.13 -2.60 -11.50
CA LYS A 154 -11.48 -1.47 -10.64
C LYS A 154 -10.74 -1.55 -9.33
N ALA A 155 -9.95 -0.54 -9.00
CA ALA A 155 -9.29 -0.40 -7.72
C ALA A 155 -9.91 0.75 -6.92
N VAL A 156 -9.95 0.60 -5.61
CA VAL A 156 -10.47 1.62 -4.69
C VAL A 156 -9.33 2.24 -3.93
N MET A 157 -9.13 3.53 -4.10
CA MET A 157 -8.21 4.34 -3.30
C MET A 157 -8.95 4.94 -2.12
N LEU A 158 -8.40 4.76 -0.92
CA LEU A 158 -8.85 5.32 0.34
C LEU A 158 -7.78 6.29 0.85
N ASN A 159 -8.14 7.56 1.03
CA ASN A 159 -7.24 8.54 1.62
C ASN A 159 -7.15 8.29 3.13
N ILE A 160 -5.99 7.88 3.61
CA ILE A 160 -5.74 7.56 5.02
C ILE A 160 -4.93 8.66 5.74
N ASN A 161 -4.85 9.86 5.18
CA ASN A 161 -4.28 10.98 5.91
C ASN A 161 -5.17 11.38 7.09
N LYS A 162 -4.57 12.02 8.10
CA LYS A 162 -5.27 12.56 9.26
C LYS A 162 -6.43 13.47 8.82
N GLY A 163 -7.61 13.22 9.36
CA GLY A 163 -8.83 13.96 9.04
C GLY A 163 -9.69 13.33 7.93
N HIS A 164 -9.18 12.35 7.20
CA HIS A 164 -9.90 11.63 6.15
C HIS A 164 -10.49 10.30 6.64
N ASN A 165 -11.49 9.77 5.91
CA ASN A 165 -12.12 8.45 6.14
C ASN A 165 -12.40 8.15 7.63
N ARG A 166 -13.01 9.10 8.33
CA ARG A 166 -13.21 9.09 9.78
C ARG A 166 -13.76 7.75 10.31
N LYS A 167 -14.79 7.20 9.65
CA LYS A 167 -15.39 5.91 10.08
C LYS A 167 -14.39 4.76 10.00
N LEU A 168 -13.57 4.70 8.96
CA LEU A 168 -12.53 3.69 8.79
C LEU A 168 -11.47 3.82 9.89
N MET A 169 -11.04 5.06 10.19
CA MET A 169 -10.05 5.35 11.23
C MET A 169 -10.56 4.98 12.62
N GLU A 170 -11.81 5.31 12.95
CA GLU A 170 -12.44 4.95 14.24
C GLU A 170 -12.58 3.43 14.41
N THR A 171 -12.73 2.68 13.30
CA THR A 171 -12.90 1.22 13.33
C THR A 171 -11.56 0.47 13.35
N CYS A 172 -10.51 1.03 12.74
CA CYS A 172 -9.16 0.43 12.71
C CYS A 172 -8.16 1.34 13.41
N ARG A 173 -7.97 1.14 14.71
CA ARG A 173 -7.08 1.96 15.56
C ARG A 173 -5.65 2.00 15.03
N THR A 174 -5.09 0.88 14.59
CA THR A 174 -3.74 0.80 14.06
C THR A 174 -3.57 1.66 12.81
N LEU A 175 -4.59 1.73 11.93
CA LEU A 175 -4.57 2.60 10.77
C LEU A 175 -4.64 4.08 11.17
N GLN A 176 -5.47 4.41 12.16
CA GLN A 176 -5.55 5.76 12.72
C GLN A 176 -4.22 6.21 13.34
N ASP A 177 -3.61 5.34 14.13
CA ASP A 177 -2.33 5.59 14.78
C ASP A 177 -1.20 5.77 13.76
N TYR A 178 -1.22 4.98 12.67
CA TYR A 178 -0.29 5.14 11.56
C TYR A 178 -0.45 6.49 10.86
N ALA A 179 -1.69 6.92 10.59
CA ALA A 179 -1.97 8.24 10.01
C ALA A 179 -1.47 9.38 10.91
N GLU A 180 -1.66 9.27 12.22
CA GLU A 180 -1.18 10.25 13.20
C GLU A 180 0.35 10.31 13.24
N TYR A 181 1.02 9.16 13.26
CA TYR A 181 2.47 9.07 13.25
C TYR A 181 3.08 9.74 12.00
N THR A 182 2.58 9.38 10.81
CA THR A 182 3.10 9.95 9.55
C THR A 182 2.80 11.45 9.42
N PHE A 183 1.67 11.91 9.94
CA PHE A 183 1.32 13.32 10.02
C PHE A 183 2.36 14.09 10.87
N ARG A 184 2.69 13.60 12.08
CA ARG A 184 3.68 14.24 12.96
C ARG A 184 5.07 14.29 12.35
N VAL A 185 5.51 13.21 11.71
CA VAL A 185 6.79 13.21 10.99
C VAL A 185 6.85 14.35 9.98
N ARG A 186 5.77 14.54 9.20
CA ARG A 186 5.69 15.61 8.20
C ARG A 186 5.65 17.01 8.81
N GLU A 187 4.90 17.21 9.89
CA GLU A 187 4.86 18.51 10.59
C GLU A 187 6.23 18.88 11.12
N TYR A 188 6.90 17.98 11.83
CA TYR A 188 8.22 18.28 12.40
C TYR A 188 9.28 18.44 11.33
N ALA A 189 9.22 17.69 10.23
CA ALA A 189 10.17 17.81 9.12
C ALA A 189 10.06 19.14 8.35
N ALA A 190 8.98 19.90 8.54
CA ALA A 190 8.88 21.27 8.02
C ALA A 190 9.67 22.29 8.87
N GLU A 191 9.97 21.97 10.14
CA GLU A 191 10.57 22.89 11.11
C GLU A 191 11.99 22.50 11.53
N MET A 192 12.38 21.23 11.36
CA MET A 192 13.66 20.69 11.82
C MET A 192 14.24 19.64 10.89
N PRO A 193 15.54 19.27 11.02
CA PRO A 193 16.14 18.18 10.26
C PRO A 193 15.38 16.87 10.41
N LEU A 194 15.23 16.14 9.30
CA LEU A 194 14.37 14.97 9.19
C LEU A 194 14.67 13.86 10.21
N ASP A 195 15.94 13.61 10.51
CA ASP A 195 16.37 12.62 11.49
C ASP A 195 15.91 12.96 12.92
N LEU A 196 15.87 14.25 13.25
CA LEU A 196 15.33 14.78 14.51
C LEU A 196 13.80 14.75 14.52
N ALA A 197 13.17 15.13 13.41
CA ALA A 197 11.72 15.11 13.24
C ALA A 197 11.14 13.69 13.45
N VAL A 198 11.75 12.69 12.83
CA VAL A 198 11.35 11.29 12.99
C VAL A 198 11.57 10.82 14.43
N GLU A 199 12.71 11.15 15.04
CA GLU A 199 13.00 10.77 16.42
C GLU A 199 12.03 11.38 17.42
N GLN A 200 11.67 12.64 17.22
CA GLN A 200 10.68 13.34 18.04
C GLN A 200 9.29 12.70 17.87
N ALA A 201 8.84 12.48 16.62
CA ALA A 201 7.55 11.84 16.35
C ALA A 201 7.46 10.44 17.00
N ILE A 202 8.50 9.62 16.89
CA ILE A 202 8.56 8.30 17.54
C ILE A 202 8.44 8.44 19.06
N THR A 203 9.18 9.36 19.66
CA THR A 203 9.22 9.53 21.14
C THR A 203 7.87 9.97 21.67
N GLU A 204 7.23 10.94 21.03
CA GLU A 204 5.91 11.44 21.44
C GLU A 204 4.82 10.41 21.21
N CYS A 205 4.80 9.75 20.04
CA CYS A 205 3.84 8.68 19.76
C CYS A 205 3.93 7.56 20.81
N ILE A 206 5.14 7.15 21.19
CA ILE A 206 5.35 6.16 22.26
C ILE A 206 4.78 6.66 23.61
N SER A 207 4.99 7.93 23.96
CA SER A 207 4.53 8.49 25.23
C SER A 207 3.01 8.59 25.31
N GLU A 208 2.36 8.81 24.19
CA GLU A 208 0.90 8.94 24.07
C GLU A 208 0.17 7.63 23.75
N GLY A 209 0.89 6.53 23.63
CA GLY A 209 0.31 5.21 23.33
C GLY A 209 -0.05 4.99 21.86
N ILE A 210 0.43 5.87 20.94
CA ILE A 210 0.21 5.77 19.49
C ILE A 210 1.25 4.82 18.93
N LEU A 211 0.84 3.68 18.37
CA LEU A 211 1.73 2.60 17.90
C LEU A 211 2.83 2.24 18.91
N ALA A 212 2.62 2.46 20.21
CA ALA A 212 3.68 2.48 21.21
C ALA A 212 4.51 1.19 21.25
N ASP A 213 3.86 0.02 21.26
CA ASP A 213 4.55 -1.27 21.33
C ASP A 213 5.31 -1.58 20.04
N PHE A 214 4.71 -1.25 18.90
CA PHE A 214 5.36 -1.39 17.60
C PHE A 214 6.60 -0.49 17.50
N LEU A 215 6.48 0.78 17.84
CA LEU A 215 7.59 1.74 17.76
C LEU A 215 8.69 1.45 18.77
N ARG A 216 8.37 0.97 19.99
CA ARG A 216 9.39 0.52 20.95
C ARG A 216 10.18 -0.67 20.42
N LYS A 217 9.47 -1.68 19.90
CA LYS A 217 10.07 -2.91 19.38
C LYS A 217 10.91 -2.66 18.13
N ASN A 218 10.47 -1.77 17.25
CA ASN A 218 11.04 -1.56 15.92
C ASN A 218 11.68 -0.17 15.75
N ARG A 219 12.08 0.52 16.84
CA ARG A 219 12.51 1.94 16.81
C ARG A 219 13.55 2.25 15.75
N ALA A 220 14.64 1.48 15.70
CA ALA A 220 15.73 1.72 14.76
C ALA A 220 15.29 1.53 13.31
N GLU A 221 14.50 0.50 13.03
CA GLU A 221 13.96 0.21 11.72
C GLU A 221 12.92 1.26 11.30
N ALA A 222 11.98 1.61 12.19
CA ALA A 222 10.98 2.64 11.96
C ALA A 222 11.64 3.99 11.64
N LYS A 223 12.68 4.37 12.38
CA LYS A 223 13.45 5.60 12.10
C LYS A 223 14.08 5.56 10.71
N LYS A 224 14.78 4.50 10.37
CA LYS A 224 15.43 4.33 9.07
C LYS A 224 14.44 4.40 7.91
N VAL A 225 13.32 3.69 8.03
CA VAL A 225 12.27 3.61 7.00
C VAL A 225 11.59 4.96 6.82
N SER A 226 11.23 5.64 7.91
CA SER A 226 10.55 6.94 7.84
C SER A 226 11.41 8.02 7.19
N ILE A 227 12.71 8.07 7.51
CA ILE A 227 13.65 8.97 6.86
C ILE A 227 13.67 8.72 5.36
N TYR A 228 13.71 7.45 4.98
CA TYR A 228 13.77 7.05 3.58
C TYR A 228 12.48 7.38 2.81
N GLU A 229 11.32 7.04 3.37
CA GLU A 229 10.00 7.33 2.78
C GLU A 229 9.82 8.84 2.54
N TYR A 230 10.20 9.66 3.52
CA TYR A 230 10.09 11.11 3.40
C TYR A 230 11.02 11.70 2.33
N ASP A 231 12.28 11.25 2.27
CA ASP A 231 13.23 11.71 1.25
C ASP A 231 12.76 11.33 -0.16
N GLU A 232 12.17 10.16 -0.33
CA GLU A 232 11.61 9.73 -1.61
C GLU A 232 10.38 10.57 -2.00
N GLU A 233 9.46 10.85 -1.07
CA GLU A 233 8.32 11.75 -1.31
C GLU A 233 8.80 13.12 -1.77
N ARG A 234 9.83 13.65 -1.15
CA ARG A 234 10.43 14.95 -1.50
C ARG A 234 11.05 14.92 -2.89
N HIS A 235 11.81 13.89 -3.22
CA HIS A 235 12.43 13.73 -4.53
C HIS A 235 11.38 13.60 -5.65
N MET A 236 10.36 12.77 -5.46
CA MET A 236 9.27 12.59 -6.43
C MET A 236 8.49 13.89 -6.67
N ARG A 237 8.30 14.70 -5.62
CA ARG A 237 7.66 16.01 -5.75
C ARG A 237 8.52 16.97 -6.57
N GLN A 238 9.82 17.08 -6.28
CA GLN A 238 10.76 17.91 -7.02
C GLN A 238 10.80 17.53 -8.51
N THR A 239 10.94 16.23 -8.82
CA THR A 239 10.93 15.75 -10.21
C THR A 239 9.63 16.10 -10.94
N ARG A 240 8.50 16.08 -10.24
CA ARG A 240 7.21 16.46 -10.83
C ARG A 240 7.11 17.96 -11.08
N GLU A 241 7.58 18.77 -10.15
CA GLU A 241 7.61 20.24 -10.27
C GLU A 241 8.51 20.66 -11.44
N GLU A 242 9.72 20.08 -11.54
CA GLU A 242 10.65 20.29 -12.64
C GLU A 242 10.05 19.87 -14.00
N GLY A 243 9.40 18.69 -14.07
CA GLY A 243 8.71 18.24 -15.29
C GLY A 243 7.53 19.13 -15.70
N MET A 244 6.83 19.77 -14.76
CA MET A 244 5.78 20.75 -15.08
C MET A 244 6.35 22.09 -15.58
N GLU A 245 7.51 22.51 -15.07
CA GLU A 245 8.21 23.73 -15.53
C GLU A 245 8.81 23.52 -16.93
N GLU A 246 9.26 22.32 -17.28
CA GLU A 246 9.80 21.97 -18.60
C GLU A 246 8.72 21.74 -19.69
N GLY A 247 7.43 21.75 -19.33
CA GLY A 247 6.31 21.72 -20.28
C GLY A 247 5.97 20.33 -20.84
N TYR A 248 6.23 19.29 -20.10
CA TYR A 248 5.81 17.91 -20.40
C TYR A 248 4.51 17.54 -19.67
#